data_0d7cbb39edb27dc4c9183d6bdda120c2
#
_entry.id   0d7cbb39edb27dc4c9183d6bdda120c2
#
_cell.length_a   1.000
_cell.length_b   1.000
_cell.length_c   1.000
_cell.angle_alpha   90.00
_cell.angle_beta   90.00
_cell.angle_gamma   90.00
#
_symmetry.space_group_name_H-M   'P 1'
#
loop_
_entity.id
_entity.type
_entity.pdbx_description
1 polymer ?
#
loop_
_entity_poly.entity_id
_entity_poly.type
_entity_poly.pdbx_seq_one_letter_code
_entity_poly.pdbx_strand_id
1 'polypeptide(L)'
;MSSSVDWIADRCNAFDSSGIRKVFELAAKMKNPINLSIGQPDFDVPEPVKRACIEAIEKGKNAYSLTQGIAPLREKLQDRIDKRYGHADRSLLITSGTSGGLVLAMLSLVNQGDEVILFDPYFVMYPPLVQLVGGVPVILDTYPDFRIDIKKVEAAITPKTKLIMLNSPGNPTGVVASQEEVKALGELAAKHNIALLS
;
A
#
# COMPACT_ATOMS: atom_id res chain seq x y z
N MET A 1 -13.79 -20.80 -36.34
CA MET A 1 -12.97 -20.42 -35.19
C MET A 1 -13.74 -19.33 -34.49
N SER A 2 -14.31 -19.61 -33.33
CA SER A 2 -15.02 -18.62 -32.51
C SER A 2 -14.03 -17.60 -32.05
N SER A 3 -14.19 -16.33 -32.43
CA SER A 3 -13.48 -15.22 -31.84
C SER A 3 -13.93 -15.15 -30.38
N SER A 4 -13.09 -15.60 -29.44
CA SER A 4 -13.31 -15.32 -28.04
C SER A 4 -13.26 -13.80 -27.88
N VAL A 5 -14.41 -13.20 -27.60
CA VAL A 5 -14.46 -11.78 -27.23
C VAL A 5 -13.66 -11.64 -25.96
N ASP A 6 -12.58 -10.89 -26.00
CA ASP A 6 -11.79 -10.60 -24.80
C ASP A 6 -12.55 -9.59 -23.93
N TRP A 7 -13.17 -10.10 -22.88
CA TRP A 7 -13.95 -9.30 -21.92
C TRP A 7 -13.07 -8.65 -20.86
N ILE A 8 -11.78 -9.02 -20.83
CA ILE A 8 -10.86 -8.55 -19.81
C ILE A 8 -10.21 -7.24 -20.28
N ALA A 9 -10.26 -6.22 -19.46
CA ALA A 9 -9.62 -4.95 -19.77
C ALA A 9 -8.09 -5.10 -19.86
N ASP A 10 -7.45 -4.42 -20.82
CA ASP A 10 -6.00 -4.49 -21.08
C ASP A 10 -5.15 -4.23 -19.82
N ARG A 11 -5.61 -3.32 -18.94
CA ARG A 11 -4.94 -3.04 -17.67
C ARG A 11 -4.80 -4.23 -16.74
N CYS A 12 -5.64 -5.27 -16.89
CA CYS A 12 -5.53 -6.50 -16.10
C CYS A 12 -4.33 -7.33 -16.50
N ASN A 13 -3.78 -7.14 -17.70
CA ASN A 13 -2.56 -7.81 -18.18
C ASN A 13 -1.29 -7.28 -17.48
N ALA A 14 -1.38 -6.14 -16.77
CA ALA A 14 -0.29 -5.61 -15.95
C ALA A 14 -0.05 -6.42 -14.65
N PHE A 15 -0.98 -7.30 -14.29
CA PHE A 15 -0.89 -8.12 -13.09
C PHE A 15 -0.31 -9.49 -13.42
N ASP A 16 0.98 -9.69 -13.13
CA ASP A 16 1.56 -11.04 -13.16
C ASP A 16 1.32 -11.74 -11.81
N SER A 17 0.32 -12.60 -11.78
CA SER A 17 0.02 -13.43 -10.60
C SER A 17 0.84 -14.72 -10.53
N SER A 18 1.67 -14.99 -11.54
CA SER A 18 2.34 -16.27 -11.74
C SER A 18 3.35 -16.61 -10.63
N GLY A 19 4.07 -15.62 -10.11
CA GLY A 19 5.11 -15.81 -9.09
C GLY A 19 4.56 -16.34 -7.76
N ILE A 20 3.55 -15.68 -7.21
CA ILE A 20 2.95 -16.07 -5.92
C ILE A 20 2.24 -17.42 -6.04
N ARG A 21 1.46 -17.62 -7.10
CA ARG A 21 0.76 -18.88 -7.34
C ARG A 21 1.72 -20.06 -7.47
N LYS A 22 2.83 -19.86 -8.18
CA LYS A 22 3.86 -20.89 -8.35
C LYS A 22 4.50 -21.30 -7.02
N VAL A 23 4.73 -20.36 -6.10
CA VAL A 23 5.26 -20.67 -4.77
C VAL A 23 4.29 -21.53 -3.98
N PHE A 24 2.98 -21.22 -4.00
CA PHE A 24 1.95 -22.04 -3.35
C PHE A 24 1.87 -23.44 -3.94
N GLU A 25 1.90 -23.56 -5.26
CA GLU A 25 1.86 -24.85 -5.95
C GLU A 25 3.08 -25.73 -5.62
N LEU A 26 4.25 -25.11 -5.49
CA LEU A 26 5.48 -25.82 -5.07
C LEU A 26 5.40 -26.24 -3.60
N ALA A 27 4.97 -25.36 -2.70
CA ALA A 27 4.83 -25.65 -1.28
C ALA A 27 3.83 -26.80 -1.01
N ALA A 28 2.73 -26.84 -1.76
CA ALA A 28 1.73 -27.89 -1.65
C ALA A 28 2.27 -29.30 -2.01
N LYS A 29 3.34 -29.39 -2.78
CA LYS A 29 4.01 -30.64 -3.17
C LYS A 29 5.09 -31.09 -2.18
N MET A 30 5.46 -30.23 -1.22
CA MET A 30 6.53 -30.51 -0.26
C MET A 30 5.94 -31.14 1.01
N LYS A 31 6.69 -32.09 1.60
CA LYS A 31 6.33 -32.68 2.89
C LYS A 31 6.90 -31.81 4.00
N ASN A 32 6.02 -31.22 4.82
CA ASN A 32 6.39 -30.31 5.92
C ASN A 32 7.29 -29.13 5.50
N PRO A 33 6.87 -28.28 4.55
CA PRO A 33 7.68 -27.14 4.14
C PRO A 33 7.80 -26.12 5.27
N ILE A 34 8.99 -25.51 5.41
CA ILE A 34 9.15 -24.31 6.23
C ILE A 34 8.63 -23.13 5.41
N ASN A 35 7.49 -22.58 5.80
CA ASN A 35 6.86 -21.47 5.07
C ASN A 35 7.43 -20.12 5.53
N LEU A 36 8.24 -19.49 4.66
CA LEU A 36 8.76 -18.14 4.83
C LEU A 36 8.19 -17.14 3.81
N SER A 37 7.13 -17.55 3.08
CA SER A 37 6.60 -16.76 1.96
C SER A 37 5.58 -15.71 2.38
N ILE A 38 4.81 -15.96 3.45
CA ILE A 38 3.78 -15.04 3.95
C ILE A 38 4.01 -14.80 5.43
N GLY A 39 4.18 -13.53 5.79
CA GLY A 39 4.24 -13.09 7.18
C GLY A 39 2.82 -13.04 7.77
N GLN A 40 2.55 -13.91 8.75
CA GLN A 40 1.31 -13.89 9.52
C GLN A 40 1.62 -14.18 10.98
N PRO A 41 0.80 -13.69 11.93
CA PRO A 41 0.95 -14.06 13.33
C PRO A 41 0.89 -15.57 13.54
N ASP A 42 1.72 -16.10 14.43
CA ASP A 42 1.73 -17.51 14.86
C ASP A 42 0.83 -17.78 16.07
N PHE A 43 0.07 -16.78 16.49
CA PHE A 43 -0.90 -16.82 17.57
C PHE A 43 -2.28 -16.42 17.10
N ASP A 44 -3.29 -16.86 17.83
CA ASP A 44 -4.70 -16.60 17.51
C ASP A 44 -5.14 -15.17 17.91
N VAL A 45 -6.31 -14.76 17.44
CA VAL A 45 -6.94 -13.48 17.82
C VAL A 45 -7.11 -13.43 19.35
N PRO A 46 -6.70 -12.34 20.03
CA PRO A 46 -6.89 -12.21 21.47
C PRO A 46 -8.34 -12.37 21.90
N GLU A 47 -8.57 -13.10 23.00
CA GLU A 47 -9.91 -13.45 23.48
C GLU A 47 -10.86 -12.24 23.66
N PRO A 48 -10.41 -11.08 24.20
CA PRO A 48 -11.28 -9.91 24.31
C PRO A 48 -11.80 -9.39 22.96
N VAL A 49 -10.99 -9.53 21.89
CA VAL A 49 -11.37 -9.12 20.52
C VAL A 49 -12.43 -10.07 19.97
N LYS A 50 -12.26 -11.39 20.15
CA LYS A 50 -13.26 -12.39 19.76
C LYS A 50 -14.59 -12.13 20.42
N ARG A 51 -14.60 -11.93 21.75
CA ARG A 51 -15.82 -11.65 22.52
C ARG A 51 -16.52 -10.39 22.05
N ALA A 52 -15.78 -9.30 21.84
CA ALA A 52 -16.35 -8.05 21.36
C ALA A 52 -17.01 -8.20 19.99
N CYS A 53 -16.41 -9.01 19.10
CA CYS A 53 -16.97 -9.32 17.79
C CYS A 53 -18.29 -10.13 17.91
N ILE A 54 -18.29 -11.20 18.71
CA ILE A 54 -19.46 -12.05 18.95
C ILE A 54 -20.60 -11.21 19.54
N GLU A 55 -20.33 -10.43 20.58
CA GLU A 55 -21.33 -9.53 21.18
C GLU A 55 -21.90 -8.52 20.19
N ALA A 56 -21.09 -7.98 19.29
CA ALA A 56 -21.55 -7.04 18.28
C ALA A 56 -22.56 -7.70 17.33
N ILE A 57 -22.28 -8.96 16.94
CA ILE A 57 -23.18 -9.76 16.09
C ILE A 57 -24.49 -10.06 16.85
N GLU A 58 -24.41 -10.56 18.08
CA GLU A 58 -25.56 -10.89 18.92
C GLU A 58 -26.45 -9.67 19.22
N LYS A 59 -25.85 -8.49 19.38
CA LYS A 59 -26.55 -7.22 19.54
C LYS A 59 -27.10 -6.61 18.25
N GLY A 60 -27.03 -7.33 17.13
CA GLY A 60 -27.54 -6.89 15.83
C GLY A 60 -26.83 -5.67 15.25
N LYS A 61 -25.55 -5.45 15.58
CA LYS A 61 -24.74 -4.35 15.01
C LYS A 61 -24.28 -4.68 13.58
N ASN A 62 -25.25 -4.93 12.69
CA ASN A 62 -25.03 -5.38 11.32
C ASN A 62 -25.67 -4.47 10.26
N ALA A 63 -26.03 -3.24 10.65
CA ALA A 63 -26.57 -2.24 9.74
C ALA A 63 -25.47 -1.62 8.87
N TYR A 64 -25.89 -0.88 7.83
CA TYR A 64 -24.96 -0.10 7.00
C TYR A 64 -24.11 0.85 7.82
N SER A 65 -22.84 0.91 7.54
CA SER A 65 -21.93 1.91 8.08
C SER A 65 -21.81 3.13 7.15
N LEU A 66 -21.33 4.24 7.67
CA LEU A 66 -20.85 5.33 6.84
C LEU A 66 -19.65 4.87 6.00
N THR A 67 -19.51 5.43 4.81
CA THR A 67 -18.40 5.12 3.88
C THR A 67 -17.03 5.31 4.53
N GLN A 68 -16.88 6.30 5.41
CA GLN A 68 -15.64 6.58 6.14
C GLN A 68 -15.37 5.63 7.31
N GLY A 69 -16.29 4.71 7.62
CA GLY A 69 -16.23 3.80 8.74
C GLY A 69 -17.16 4.20 9.90
N ILE A 70 -17.37 3.29 10.84
CA ILE A 70 -18.24 3.52 12.00
C ILE A 70 -17.65 4.59 12.94
N ALA A 71 -18.53 5.47 13.47
CA ALA A 71 -18.12 6.60 14.30
C ALA A 71 -17.23 6.21 15.50
N PRO A 72 -17.57 5.18 16.32
CA PRO A 72 -16.74 4.83 17.48
C PRO A 72 -15.31 4.44 17.13
N LEU A 73 -15.08 3.79 15.97
CA LEU A 73 -13.74 3.44 15.52
C LEU A 73 -13.00 4.68 15.02
N ARG A 74 -13.64 5.49 14.19
CA ARG A 74 -13.05 6.71 13.64
C ARG A 74 -12.63 7.69 14.73
N GLU A 75 -13.53 7.97 15.68
CA GLU A 75 -13.27 8.89 16.79
C GLU A 75 -12.06 8.44 17.63
N LYS A 76 -12.02 7.15 17.97
CA LYS A 76 -10.90 6.59 18.75
C LYS A 76 -9.57 6.65 18.02
N LEU A 77 -9.56 6.41 16.70
CA LEU A 77 -8.35 6.50 15.91
C LEU A 77 -7.95 7.94 15.63
N GLN A 78 -8.93 8.83 15.40
CA GLN A 78 -8.67 10.26 15.20
C GLN A 78 -8.00 10.87 16.45
N ASP A 79 -8.53 10.60 17.65
CA ASP A 79 -7.91 11.04 18.91
C ASP A 79 -6.45 10.59 19.05
N ARG A 80 -6.12 9.37 18.61
CA ARG A 80 -4.73 8.89 18.60
C ARG A 80 -3.85 9.63 17.59
N ILE A 81 -4.39 9.93 16.41
CA ILE A 81 -3.68 10.66 15.35
C ILE A 81 -3.40 12.09 15.81
N ASP A 82 -4.42 12.77 16.33
CA ASP A 82 -4.31 14.15 16.79
C ASP A 82 -3.28 14.29 17.92
N LYS A 83 -3.30 13.36 18.88
CA LYS A 83 -2.29 13.31 19.97
C LYS A 83 -0.88 13.04 19.46
N ARG A 84 -0.73 12.19 18.44
CA ARG A 84 0.58 11.82 17.91
C ARG A 84 1.21 12.92 17.07
N TYR A 85 0.41 13.62 16.28
CA TYR A 85 0.93 14.57 15.29
C TYR A 85 0.74 16.05 15.69
N GLY A 86 -0.08 16.33 16.71
CA GLY A 86 -0.22 17.67 17.28
C GLY A 86 -0.89 18.71 16.39
N HIS A 87 -1.59 18.28 15.33
CA HIS A 87 -2.36 19.15 14.45
C HIS A 87 -3.65 18.49 13.97
N ALA A 88 -4.67 19.31 13.70
CA ALA A 88 -6.04 18.87 13.44
C ALA A 88 -6.43 18.85 11.95
N ASP A 89 -5.47 18.94 11.03
CA ASP A 89 -5.69 18.98 9.59
C ASP A 89 -5.72 17.60 8.93
N ARG A 90 -5.71 16.53 9.73
CA ARG A 90 -5.72 15.14 9.26
C ARG A 90 -7.10 14.52 9.41
N SER A 91 -7.54 13.85 8.38
CA SER A 91 -8.78 13.08 8.35
C SER A 91 -8.52 11.59 8.26
N LEU A 92 -9.40 10.80 8.88
CA LEU A 92 -9.31 9.35 8.90
C LEU A 92 -10.36 8.72 8.01
N LEU A 93 -9.95 7.75 7.21
CA LEU A 93 -10.81 6.87 6.43
C LEU A 93 -10.50 5.41 6.77
N ILE A 94 -11.53 4.63 7.11
CA ILE A 94 -11.40 3.18 7.28
C ILE A 94 -11.55 2.52 5.92
N THR A 95 -10.60 1.68 5.58
CA THR A 95 -10.57 1.01 4.28
C THR A 95 -10.56 -0.52 4.43
N SER A 96 -10.80 -1.24 3.34
CA SER A 96 -10.68 -2.70 3.28
C SER A 96 -9.19 -3.11 3.26
N GLY A 97 -8.55 -3.02 4.43
CA GLY A 97 -7.12 -3.22 4.59
C GLY A 97 -6.28 -2.13 3.91
N THR A 98 -4.97 -2.24 4.03
CA THR A 98 -4.02 -1.33 3.39
C THR A 98 -4.14 -1.34 1.87
N SER A 99 -4.40 -2.49 1.25
CA SER A 99 -4.59 -2.61 -0.20
C SER A 99 -5.76 -1.77 -0.70
N GLY A 100 -6.89 -1.79 0.02
CA GLY A 100 -8.04 -0.92 -0.30
C GLY A 100 -7.69 0.56 -0.17
N GLY A 101 -6.91 0.93 0.85
CA GLY A 101 -6.40 2.29 1.02
C GLY A 101 -5.51 2.74 -0.13
N LEU A 102 -4.59 1.88 -0.55
CA LEU A 102 -3.69 2.15 -1.68
C LEU A 102 -4.45 2.32 -3.00
N VAL A 103 -5.44 1.46 -3.28
CA VAL A 103 -6.29 1.61 -4.48
C VAL A 103 -7.01 2.96 -4.48
N LEU A 104 -7.61 3.35 -3.35
CA LEU A 104 -8.31 4.63 -3.24
C LEU A 104 -7.34 5.81 -3.39
N ALA A 105 -6.15 5.74 -2.80
CA ALA A 105 -5.13 6.77 -2.96
C ALA A 105 -4.71 6.92 -4.43
N MET A 106 -4.42 5.81 -5.13
CA MET A 106 -4.06 5.85 -6.54
C MET A 106 -5.18 6.45 -7.40
N LEU A 107 -6.42 6.00 -7.21
CA LEU A 107 -7.58 6.52 -7.94
C LEU A 107 -7.84 8.02 -7.69
N SER A 108 -7.46 8.51 -6.50
CA SER A 108 -7.68 9.91 -6.11
C SER A 108 -6.57 10.85 -6.55
N LEU A 109 -5.34 10.35 -6.70
CA LEU A 109 -4.14 11.18 -6.89
C LEU A 109 -3.52 11.07 -8.28
N VAL A 110 -3.72 9.95 -8.99
CA VAL A 110 -3.00 9.63 -10.23
C VAL A 110 -3.95 9.60 -11.42
N ASN A 111 -3.68 10.40 -12.43
CA ASN A 111 -4.35 10.36 -13.73
C ASN A 111 -3.60 9.46 -14.71
N GLN A 112 -4.22 9.18 -15.84
CA GLN A 112 -3.57 8.48 -16.95
C GLN A 112 -2.31 9.23 -17.41
N GLY A 113 -1.18 8.53 -17.43
CA GLY A 113 0.11 9.06 -17.84
C GLY A 113 0.88 9.83 -16.78
N ASP A 114 0.31 10.04 -15.58
CA ASP A 114 1.06 10.55 -14.43
C ASP A 114 2.11 9.54 -13.97
N GLU A 115 3.25 10.04 -13.53
CA GLU A 115 4.36 9.22 -13.06
C GLU A 115 4.32 9.07 -11.53
N VAL A 116 4.59 7.85 -11.06
CA VAL A 116 4.70 7.51 -9.65
C VAL A 116 6.08 6.92 -9.37
N ILE A 117 6.86 7.59 -8.53
CA ILE A 117 8.20 7.12 -8.14
C ILE A 117 8.06 6.04 -7.06
N LEU A 118 8.71 4.90 -7.32
CA LEU A 118 8.79 3.72 -6.45
C LEU A 118 10.26 3.36 -6.22
N PHE A 119 10.56 2.73 -5.09
CA PHE A 119 11.92 2.29 -4.74
C PHE A 119 12.03 0.77 -4.86
N ASP A 120 12.97 0.26 -5.64
CA ASP A 120 13.28 -1.16 -5.79
C ASP A 120 14.35 -1.59 -4.75
N PRO A 121 14.12 -2.69 -3.98
CA PRO A 121 13.01 -3.63 -4.06
C PRO A 121 11.71 -3.10 -3.42
N TYR A 122 10.59 -3.44 -4.02
CA TYR A 122 9.26 -3.00 -3.62
C TYR A 122 8.31 -4.16 -3.32
N PHE A 123 7.23 -3.87 -2.63
CA PHE A 123 6.12 -4.82 -2.51
C PHE A 123 5.45 -5.00 -3.88
N VAL A 124 5.27 -6.25 -4.26
CA VAL A 124 4.82 -6.69 -5.62
C VAL A 124 3.57 -5.97 -6.15
N MET A 125 2.74 -5.43 -5.27
CA MET A 125 1.48 -4.77 -5.64
C MET A 125 1.67 -3.33 -6.14
N TYR A 126 2.78 -2.64 -5.82
CA TYR A 126 2.90 -1.22 -6.10
C TYR A 126 2.89 -0.87 -7.60
N PRO A 127 3.76 -1.43 -8.45
CA PRO A 127 3.73 -1.11 -9.87
C PRO A 127 2.40 -1.48 -10.55
N PRO A 128 1.81 -2.67 -10.30
CA PRO A 128 0.49 -3.00 -10.82
C PRO A 128 -0.61 -2.02 -10.41
N LEU A 129 -0.61 -1.52 -9.18
CA LEU A 129 -1.59 -0.52 -8.74
C LEU A 129 -1.47 0.80 -9.51
N VAL A 130 -0.25 1.26 -9.76
CA VAL A 130 0.01 2.46 -10.59
C VAL A 130 -0.53 2.25 -12.00
N GLN A 131 -0.21 1.10 -12.60
CA GLN A 131 -0.66 0.75 -13.95
C GLN A 131 -2.19 0.57 -14.05
N LEU A 132 -2.82 0.06 -12.99
CA LEU A 132 -4.27 -0.15 -12.91
C LEU A 132 -5.05 1.16 -13.15
N VAL A 133 -4.54 2.27 -12.64
CA VAL A 133 -5.15 3.59 -12.80
C VAL A 133 -4.63 4.36 -14.02
N GLY A 134 -3.79 3.71 -14.84
CA GLY A 134 -3.21 4.32 -16.05
C GLY A 134 -1.96 5.15 -15.79
N GLY A 135 -1.41 5.13 -14.59
CA GLY A 135 -0.15 5.78 -14.25
C GLY A 135 1.08 5.00 -14.76
N VAL A 136 2.22 5.64 -14.72
CA VAL A 136 3.52 5.11 -15.15
C VAL A 136 4.42 4.94 -13.92
N PRO A 137 4.79 3.70 -13.53
CA PRO A 137 5.72 3.48 -12.43
C PRO A 137 7.14 3.87 -12.86
N VAL A 138 7.78 4.78 -12.12
CA VAL A 138 9.18 5.16 -12.24
C VAL A 138 9.94 4.49 -11.11
N ILE A 139 10.70 3.46 -11.44
CA ILE A 139 11.34 2.59 -10.45
C ILE A 139 12.79 3.04 -10.26
N LEU A 140 13.15 3.37 -9.02
CA LEU A 140 14.49 3.76 -8.63
C LEU A 140 15.18 2.62 -7.88
N ASP A 141 16.29 2.18 -8.40
CA ASP A 141 17.15 1.18 -7.78
C ASP A 141 17.83 1.73 -6.53
N THR A 142 17.69 1.00 -5.41
CA THR A 142 18.29 1.33 -4.11
C THR A 142 19.38 0.34 -3.66
N TYR A 143 19.76 -0.60 -4.52
CA TYR A 143 20.85 -1.53 -4.21
C TYR A 143 22.20 -0.81 -4.08
N PRO A 144 23.12 -1.32 -3.25
CA PRO A 144 23.04 -2.57 -2.47
C PRO A 144 22.54 -2.40 -1.04
N ASP A 145 22.43 -1.17 -0.54
CA ASP A 145 22.14 -0.86 0.88
C ASP A 145 20.69 -0.47 1.15
N PHE A 146 19.89 -0.40 0.10
CA PHE A 146 18.45 -0.09 0.14
C PHE A 146 18.16 1.30 0.76
N ARG A 147 19.08 2.24 0.55
CA ARG A 147 18.95 3.63 1.00
C ARG A 147 18.39 4.52 -0.09
N ILE A 148 17.72 5.60 0.35
CA ILE A 148 17.12 6.57 -0.57
C ILE A 148 18.18 7.61 -0.95
N ASP A 149 18.58 7.59 -2.21
CA ASP A 149 19.42 8.63 -2.78
C ASP A 149 18.55 9.79 -3.29
N ILE A 150 18.49 10.87 -2.53
CA ILE A 150 17.67 12.05 -2.85
C ILE A 150 18.07 12.69 -4.18
N LYS A 151 19.34 12.60 -4.60
CA LYS A 151 19.78 13.12 -5.90
C LYS A 151 19.21 12.29 -7.06
N LYS A 152 19.13 10.95 -6.89
CA LYS A 152 18.48 10.08 -7.86
C LYS A 152 16.98 10.37 -7.93
N VAL A 153 16.33 10.59 -6.79
CA VAL A 153 14.91 10.96 -6.75
C VAL A 153 14.68 12.27 -7.46
N GLU A 154 15.46 13.32 -7.16
CA GLU A 154 15.33 14.64 -7.80
C GLU A 154 15.57 14.57 -9.30
N ALA A 155 16.55 13.80 -9.74
CA ALA A 155 16.85 13.59 -11.17
C ALA A 155 15.74 12.84 -11.93
N ALA A 156 14.93 12.05 -11.24
CA ALA A 156 13.82 11.29 -11.82
C ALA A 156 12.51 12.10 -11.87
N ILE A 157 12.45 13.25 -11.23
CA ILE A 157 11.25 14.09 -11.24
C ILE A 157 11.09 14.75 -12.60
N THR A 158 9.91 14.61 -13.17
CA THR A 158 9.47 15.27 -14.41
C THR A 158 8.21 16.08 -14.17
N PRO A 159 7.74 16.89 -15.15
CA PRO A 159 6.44 17.56 -15.05
C PRO A 159 5.24 16.61 -14.91
N LYS A 160 5.42 15.31 -15.17
CA LYS A 160 4.40 14.27 -15.03
C LYS A 160 4.45 13.58 -13.66
N THR A 161 5.49 13.78 -12.88
CA THR A 161 5.63 13.15 -11.58
C THR A 161 4.56 13.68 -10.62
N LYS A 162 3.70 12.80 -10.14
CA LYS A 162 2.54 13.13 -9.31
C LYS A 162 2.66 12.64 -7.89
N LEU A 163 3.33 11.51 -7.70
CA LEU A 163 3.37 10.82 -6.43
C LEU A 163 4.73 10.17 -6.20
N ILE A 164 5.20 10.20 -4.97
CA ILE A 164 6.32 9.39 -4.49
C ILE A 164 5.78 8.45 -3.41
N MET A 165 6.04 7.15 -3.53
CA MET A 165 5.66 6.17 -2.51
C MET A 165 6.87 5.76 -1.69
N LEU A 166 6.78 5.98 -0.38
CA LEU A 166 7.77 5.54 0.60
C LEU A 166 7.19 4.41 1.45
N ASN A 167 7.84 3.25 1.47
CA ASN A 167 7.54 2.17 2.40
C ASN A 167 8.67 2.00 3.41
N SER A 168 8.42 2.35 4.68
CA SER A 168 9.40 2.22 5.76
C SER A 168 8.71 1.77 7.06
N PRO A 169 9.13 0.65 7.69
CA PRO A 169 10.13 -0.34 7.20
C PRO A 169 9.80 -0.91 5.83
N GLY A 170 10.81 -1.10 4.98
CA GLY A 170 10.64 -1.54 3.61
C GLY A 170 10.18 -3.00 3.49
N ASN A 171 9.22 -3.28 2.63
CA ASN A 171 8.87 -4.63 2.22
C ASN A 171 9.43 -4.87 0.79
N PRO A 172 10.38 -5.81 0.57
CA PRO A 172 10.73 -6.94 1.45
C PRO A 172 11.99 -6.76 2.31
N THR A 173 12.70 -5.64 2.26
CA THR A 173 14.07 -5.50 2.82
C THR A 173 14.12 -5.39 4.34
N GLY A 174 13.07 -4.88 4.97
CA GLY A 174 13.06 -4.54 6.39
C GLY A 174 13.87 -3.29 6.75
N VAL A 175 14.52 -2.62 5.78
CA VAL A 175 15.30 -1.42 6.02
C VAL A 175 14.38 -0.26 6.43
N VAL A 176 14.78 0.46 7.47
CA VAL A 176 14.08 1.64 7.97
C VAL A 176 14.74 2.88 7.41
N ALA A 177 13.99 3.73 6.72
CA ALA A 177 14.47 5.02 6.27
C ALA A 177 14.84 5.91 7.48
N SER A 178 15.95 6.60 7.39
CA SER A 178 16.39 7.53 8.45
C SER A 178 15.50 8.78 8.50
N GLN A 179 15.56 9.51 9.62
CA GLN A 179 14.83 10.79 9.73
C GLN A 179 15.29 11.80 8.68
N GLU A 180 16.58 11.80 8.36
CA GLU A 180 17.18 12.65 7.35
C GLU A 180 16.65 12.33 5.95
N GLU A 181 16.59 11.02 5.59
CA GLU A 181 16.03 10.56 4.32
C GLU A 181 14.56 10.94 4.19
N VAL A 182 13.74 10.68 5.23
CA VAL A 182 12.30 11.00 5.22
C VAL A 182 12.08 12.51 5.12
N LYS A 183 12.85 13.31 5.88
CA LYS A 183 12.78 14.78 5.86
C LYS A 183 13.15 15.31 4.48
N ALA A 184 14.29 14.88 3.94
CA ALA A 184 14.76 15.33 2.63
C ALA A 184 13.78 14.96 1.51
N LEU A 185 13.19 13.75 1.57
CA LEU A 185 12.16 13.33 0.63
C LEU A 185 10.89 14.18 0.74
N GLY A 186 10.46 14.52 1.96
CA GLY A 186 9.34 15.43 2.20
C GLY A 186 9.58 16.85 1.69
N GLU A 187 10.76 17.40 1.93
CA GLU A 187 11.17 18.73 1.42
C GLU A 187 11.21 18.74 -0.11
N LEU A 188 11.74 17.69 -0.72
CA LEU A 188 11.77 17.53 -2.18
C LEU A 188 10.38 17.45 -2.76
N ALA A 189 9.49 16.63 -2.19
CA ALA A 189 8.11 16.49 -2.61
C ALA A 189 7.36 17.83 -2.51
N ALA A 190 7.54 18.57 -1.42
CA ALA A 190 6.95 19.89 -1.23
C ALA A 190 7.47 20.92 -2.24
N LYS A 191 8.80 20.94 -2.50
CA LYS A 191 9.44 21.83 -3.50
C LYS A 191 8.83 21.66 -4.89
N HIS A 192 8.51 20.43 -5.27
CA HIS A 192 7.98 20.11 -6.59
C HIS A 192 6.45 19.95 -6.65
N ASN A 193 5.76 20.23 -5.53
CA ASN A 193 4.31 20.07 -5.39
C ASN A 193 3.83 18.62 -5.76
N ILE A 194 4.58 17.62 -5.29
CA ILE A 194 4.33 16.19 -5.50
C ILE A 194 3.76 15.61 -4.21
N ALA A 195 2.77 14.73 -4.32
CA ALA A 195 2.25 14.00 -3.17
C ALA A 195 3.27 12.98 -2.66
N LEU A 196 3.38 12.84 -1.34
CA LEU A 196 4.17 11.81 -0.68
C LEU A 196 3.23 10.85 0.05
N LEU A 197 3.22 9.59 -0.36
CA LEU A 197 2.48 8.50 0.26
C LEU A 197 3.45 7.64 1.07
N SER A 198 3.16 7.49 2.39
CA SER A 198 3.99 6.70 3.30
C SER A 198 3.14 5.72 4.12
#